data_156ea462506aa3d173cdb22c245d855d
#
_entry.id   156ea462506aa3d173cdb22c245d855d
#
_cell.length_a   1.000
_cell.length_b   1.000
_cell.length_c   1.000
_cell.angle_alpha   90.00
_cell.angle_beta   90.00
_cell.angle_gamma   90.00
#
_symmetry.space_group_name_H-M   'P 1'
#
loop_
_entity.id
_entity.type
_entity.pdbx_description
1 polymer ?
#
loop_
_entity_poly.entity_id
_entity_poly.type
_entity_poly.pdbx_seq_one_letter_code
_entity_poly.pdbx_strand_id
1 'polypeptide(L)'
;EYWDIIRKYPKYQGGFIWDFVDQSCHWKNKDGVNIYGYGGDFNKYDASDNNFNDNGLISPDRVPNPHAYEVAYFYQDIWTTPADLAKGEINIFNEYFFRDLSAYYMEWQLLANGEVVQTGIVSDLKVAPQQTVKVQIPFDVKNICPCKELLLNVSYKLKAAETLLPAGTTIAYDQLSIRDYKAPELKLENQQASNVPVIVPSILDNDGNYLIVKGENFSMDFNKHNGYLCRYDVNGMQMMEDGSALTPNFWRAPTDNDFGAGLQHKYAAWKNPELKLTSLKHAIENDQAVVRAEYDMKSIGGTLSLTYTINNKGAVKVTQKMVADKSKKVSEMFRFGMQMRMPVNFNEVEYYGRGPGENYADRNHGAMLGKYRQTIEEQFYPYIRPQETGTKTDIRWWRLLNISGNGLQFISDAPFSASALNYTIESLDDGDGKDQRHSPEVEKADFTNFCIDKAQAGLACVNSWGAIPLEKYRLPYQDYELSFIM
;
A
#
# COMPACT_ATOMS: atom_id res chain seq x y z
N GLU A 1 -14.07 0.87 15.03
CA GLU A 1 -14.63 1.76 16.07
C GLU A 1 -16.13 1.57 16.27
N TYR A 2 -16.99 1.67 15.23
CA TYR A 2 -18.44 1.48 15.40
C TYR A 2 -18.74 0.14 16.05
N TRP A 3 -18.16 -0.95 15.56
CA TRP A 3 -18.36 -2.30 16.09
C TRP A 3 -17.81 -2.46 17.51
N ASP A 4 -16.71 -1.81 17.85
CA ASP A 4 -16.18 -1.81 19.23
C ASP A 4 -17.18 -1.18 20.19
N ILE A 5 -17.81 -0.07 19.77
CA ILE A 5 -18.85 0.62 20.57
C ILE A 5 -20.12 -0.21 20.64
N ILE A 6 -20.57 -0.79 19.51
CA ILE A 6 -21.76 -1.65 19.44
C ILE A 6 -21.60 -2.83 20.39
N ARG A 7 -20.46 -3.54 20.34
CA ARG A 7 -20.17 -4.67 21.21
C ARG A 7 -20.01 -4.29 22.68
N LYS A 8 -19.54 -3.08 22.97
CA LYS A 8 -19.30 -2.59 24.33
C LYS A 8 -20.57 -2.17 25.04
N TYR A 9 -21.53 -1.60 24.32
CA TYR A 9 -22.72 -1.00 24.91
C TYR A 9 -24.00 -1.71 24.46
N PRO A 10 -24.65 -2.54 25.31
CA PRO A 10 -25.83 -3.34 24.92
C PRO A 10 -27.00 -2.52 24.40
N LYS A 11 -27.05 -1.21 24.70
CA LYS A 11 -28.08 -0.30 24.19
C LYS A 11 -27.84 0.15 22.75
N TYR A 12 -26.61 0.01 22.25
CA TYR A 12 -26.24 0.37 20.89
C TYR A 12 -26.31 -0.85 19.99
N GLN A 13 -27.38 -1.00 19.27
CA GLN A 13 -27.72 -2.25 18.57
C GLN A 13 -27.23 -2.34 17.15
N GLY A 14 -26.61 -1.29 16.62
CA GLY A 14 -26.06 -1.29 15.27
C GLY A 14 -26.14 0.06 14.58
N GLY A 15 -25.92 0.04 13.28
CA GLY A 15 -25.96 1.20 12.39
C GLY A 15 -26.16 0.76 10.96
N PHE A 16 -26.46 1.70 10.07
CA PHE A 16 -26.62 1.46 8.65
C PHE A 16 -25.56 2.26 7.91
N ILE A 17 -24.89 1.62 6.95
CA ILE A 17 -23.97 2.28 6.03
C ILE A 17 -24.82 2.84 4.88
N TRP A 18 -24.64 4.10 4.58
CA TRP A 18 -25.17 4.72 3.39
C TRP A 18 -24.05 4.86 2.37
N ASP A 19 -24.06 4.11 1.27
CA ASP A 19 -25.12 3.30 0.68
C ASP A 19 -24.62 1.87 0.36
N PHE A 20 -25.52 0.98 -0.08
CA PHE A 20 -25.13 -0.37 -0.48
C PHE A 20 -24.61 -0.43 -1.91
N VAL A 21 -25.27 0.27 -2.85
CA VAL A 21 -24.94 0.26 -4.28
C VAL A 21 -24.69 1.67 -4.76
N ASP A 22 -23.57 1.91 -5.46
CA ASP A 22 -23.36 3.15 -6.20
C ASP A 22 -24.52 3.40 -7.16
N GLN A 23 -25.08 4.63 -7.13
CA GLN A 23 -26.33 4.95 -7.83
C GLN A 23 -26.10 5.57 -9.22
N SER A 24 -24.86 5.51 -9.76
CA SER A 24 -24.54 5.93 -11.13
C SER A 24 -25.20 5.02 -12.17
N CYS A 25 -25.34 5.55 -13.36
CA CYS A 25 -25.92 4.85 -14.51
C CYS A 25 -24.88 4.62 -15.59
N HIS A 26 -25.02 3.52 -16.35
CA HIS A 26 -24.26 3.35 -17.58
C HIS A 26 -24.56 4.50 -18.55
N TRP A 27 -23.53 5.20 -18.95
CA TRP A 27 -23.60 6.37 -19.82
C TRP A 27 -22.46 6.39 -20.82
N LYS A 28 -22.55 7.22 -21.84
CA LYS A 28 -21.46 7.56 -22.74
C LYS A 28 -21.19 9.05 -22.67
N ASN A 29 -19.92 9.38 -22.45
CA ASN A 29 -19.51 10.77 -22.54
C ASN A 29 -19.57 11.29 -23.99
N LYS A 30 -19.26 12.57 -24.20
CA LYS A 30 -19.26 13.22 -25.53
C LYS A 30 -18.31 12.55 -26.56
N ASP A 31 -17.27 11.86 -26.09
CA ASP A 31 -16.25 11.20 -26.90
C ASP A 31 -16.59 9.70 -27.14
N GLY A 32 -17.75 9.25 -26.65
CA GLY A 32 -18.24 7.88 -26.81
C GLY A 32 -17.65 6.87 -25.83
N VAL A 33 -16.88 7.34 -24.81
CA VAL A 33 -16.32 6.48 -23.75
C VAL A 33 -17.44 6.02 -22.82
N ASN A 34 -17.46 4.73 -22.50
CA ASN A 34 -18.39 4.20 -21.50
C ASN A 34 -17.96 4.62 -20.11
N ILE A 35 -18.85 5.23 -19.38
CA ILE A 35 -18.67 5.74 -18.02
C ILE A 35 -19.83 5.31 -17.12
N TYR A 36 -19.66 5.44 -15.83
CA TYR A 36 -20.77 5.51 -14.87
C TYR A 36 -21.13 6.99 -14.68
N GLY A 37 -22.24 7.42 -15.31
CA GLY A 37 -22.70 8.81 -15.26
C GLY A 37 -23.29 9.15 -13.89
N TYR A 38 -22.91 10.28 -13.35
CA TYR A 38 -23.37 10.83 -12.08
C TYR A 38 -23.85 12.29 -12.24
N GLY A 39 -24.18 12.97 -11.16
CA GLY A 39 -24.71 14.33 -11.17
C GLY A 39 -23.83 15.30 -11.97
N GLY A 40 -24.43 15.99 -12.97
CA GLY A 40 -23.74 16.90 -13.89
C GLY A 40 -23.53 16.32 -15.30
N ASP A 41 -23.52 14.98 -15.48
CA ASP A 41 -23.33 14.36 -16.81
C ASP A 41 -24.56 14.50 -17.71
N PHE A 42 -25.74 14.51 -17.13
CA PHE A 42 -27.00 14.47 -17.87
C PHE A 42 -27.42 15.85 -18.40
N ASN A 43 -27.04 16.92 -17.69
CA ASN A 43 -27.24 18.30 -18.13
C ASN A 43 -26.38 19.26 -17.28
N LYS A 44 -26.31 20.56 -17.70
CA LYS A 44 -25.47 21.58 -17.06
C LYS A 44 -26.27 22.65 -16.27
N TYR A 45 -27.57 22.54 -16.22
CA TYR A 45 -28.46 23.56 -15.64
C TYR A 45 -29.18 23.12 -14.38
N ASP A 46 -29.27 21.82 -14.09
CA ASP A 46 -29.81 21.34 -12.83
C ASP A 46 -28.73 21.38 -11.73
N ALA A 47 -29.17 21.60 -10.51
CA ALA A 47 -28.28 21.51 -9.35
C ALA A 47 -27.70 20.08 -9.25
N SER A 48 -26.40 19.99 -8.94
CA SER A 48 -25.71 18.72 -8.85
C SER A 48 -24.79 18.69 -7.65
N ASP A 49 -24.78 17.58 -6.95
CA ASP A 49 -23.83 17.24 -5.89
C ASP A 49 -22.67 16.39 -6.41
N ASN A 50 -22.41 16.45 -7.75
CA ASN A 50 -21.35 15.68 -8.40
C ASN A 50 -21.54 14.16 -8.15
N ASN A 51 -20.49 13.43 -7.76
CA ASN A 51 -20.51 11.99 -7.50
C ASN A 51 -20.98 11.59 -6.08
N PHE A 52 -21.74 12.43 -5.38
CA PHE A 52 -22.21 12.12 -4.03
C PHE A 52 -23.12 10.87 -3.97
N ASN A 53 -23.77 10.53 -5.08
CA ASN A 53 -24.56 9.31 -5.22
C ASN A 53 -23.72 8.03 -5.38
N ASP A 54 -22.39 8.14 -5.43
CA ASP A 54 -21.45 7.01 -5.61
C ASP A 54 -20.70 6.73 -4.31
N ASN A 55 -21.46 6.42 -3.27
CA ASN A 55 -21.00 6.08 -1.93
C ASN A 55 -21.37 4.65 -1.54
N GLY A 56 -21.59 3.80 -2.53
CA GLY A 56 -21.96 2.40 -2.37
C GLY A 56 -20.80 1.50 -1.91
N LEU A 57 -21.16 0.43 -1.20
CA LEU A 57 -20.23 -0.67 -0.91
C LEU A 57 -19.90 -1.49 -2.16
N ILE A 58 -20.79 -1.48 -3.15
CA ILE A 58 -20.62 -2.18 -4.42
C ILE A 58 -20.90 -1.22 -5.58
N SER A 59 -20.25 -1.48 -6.72
CA SER A 59 -20.43 -0.70 -7.94
C SER A 59 -21.87 -0.80 -8.49
N PRO A 60 -22.25 0.04 -9.47
CA PRO A 60 -23.54 -0.08 -10.16
C PRO A 60 -23.77 -1.47 -10.78
N ASP A 61 -22.71 -2.16 -11.21
CA ASP A 61 -22.75 -3.52 -11.75
C ASP A 61 -22.70 -4.63 -10.68
N ARG A 62 -22.85 -4.27 -9.41
CA ARG A 62 -22.87 -5.21 -8.28
C ARG A 62 -21.50 -5.88 -8.00
N VAL A 63 -20.43 -5.26 -8.43
CA VAL A 63 -19.05 -5.71 -8.11
C VAL A 63 -18.63 -5.04 -6.79
N PRO A 64 -18.08 -5.78 -5.81
CA PRO A 64 -17.62 -5.20 -4.56
C PRO A 64 -16.53 -4.15 -4.76
N ASN A 65 -16.73 -2.96 -4.20
CA ASN A 65 -15.68 -1.95 -4.07
C ASN A 65 -14.63 -2.40 -3.02
N PRO A 66 -13.38 -1.92 -3.04
CA PRO A 66 -12.35 -2.36 -2.11
C PRO A 66 -12.73 -2.26 -0.63
N HIS A 67 -13.52 -1.27 -0.25
CA HIS A 67 -14.00 -1.10 1.13
C HIS A 67 -15.10 -2.10 1.53
N ALA A 68 -15.77 -2.75 0.59
CA ALA A 68 -16.74 -3.80 0.89
C ALA A 68 -16.10 -5.00 1.60
N TYR A 69 -14.84 -5.33 1.28
CA TYR A 69 -14.11 -6.41 1.94
C TYR A 69 -13.79 -6.08 3.40
N GLU A 70 -13.50 -4.82 3.72
CA GLU A 70 -13.32 -4.38 5.11
C GLU A 70 -14.64 -4.45 5.89
N VAL A 71 -15.75 -4.05 5.27
CA VAL A 71 -17.10 -4.19 5.87
C VAL A 71 -17.42 -5.67 6.10
N ALA A 72 -17.19 -6.54 5.11
CA ALA A 72 -17.41 -7.97 5.23
C ALA A 72 -16.63 -8.58 6.40
N TYR A 73 -15.38 -8.16 6.61
CA TYR A 73 -14.58 -8.60 7.75
C TYR A 73 -15.21 -8.19 9.08
N PHE A 74 -15.64 -6.93 9.24
CA PHE A 74 -16.21 -6.46 10.50
C PHE A 74 -17.65 -6.93 10.75
N TYR A 75 -18.38 -7.36 9.72
CA TYR A 75 -19.77 -7.86 9.79
C TYR A 75 -19.84 -9.38 9.94
N GLN A 76 -18.72 -10.07 10.03
CA GLN A 76 -18.72 -11.51 10.31
C GLN A 76 -19.20 -11.80 11.73
N ASP A 77 -19.82 -12.99 11.91
CA ASP A 77 -20.36 -13.43 13.20
C ASP A 77 -19.52 -14.55 13.86
N ILE A 78 -18.35 -14.86 13.32
CA ILE A 78 -17.43 -15.85 13.89
C ILE A 78 -16.06 -15.20 14.03
N TRP A 79 -15.52 -15.21 15.24
CA TRP A 79 -14.26 -14.56 15.57
C TRP A 79 -13.24 -15.53 16.14
N THR A 80 -12.01 -15.42 15.69
CA THR A 80 -10.90 -16.19 16.21
C THR A 80 -9.93 -15.29 16.95
N THR A 81 -9.63 -15.66 18.19
CA THR A 81 -8.65 -14.94 19.01
C THR A 81 -7.59 -15.92 19.53
N PRO A 82 -6.35 -15.44 19.81
CA PRO A 82 -5.32 -16.29 20.38
C PRO A 82 -5.69 -16.76 21.80
N ALA A 83 -5.40 -18.03 22.13
CA ALA A 83 -5.42 -18.55 23.49
C ALA A 83 -4.00 -18.87 23.93
N ASP A 84 -3.39 -19.95 23.42
CA ASP A 84 -1.97 -20.28 23.55
C ASP A 84 -1.45 -20.73 22.19
N LEU A 85 -1.07 -19.76 21.37
CA LEU A 85 -0.60 -20.02 20.00
C LEU A 85 0.67 -20.88 19.96
N ALA A 86 1.51 -20.85 21.01
CA ALA A 86 2.69 -21.70 21.09
C ALA A 86 2.31 -23.19 21.16
N LYS A 87 1.13 -23.49 21.71
CA LYS A 87 0.55 -24.82 21.74
C LYS A 87 -0.46 -25.09 20.62
N GLY A 88 -0.72 -24.12 19.76
CA GLY A 88 -1.75 -24.21 18.72
C GLY A 88 -3.18 -24.01 19.25
N GLU A 89 -3.35 -23.41 20.44
CA GLU A 89 -4.67 -23.16 21.01
C GLU A 89 -5.23 -21.81 20.56
N ILE A 90 -6.46 -21.81 20.06
CA ILE A 90 -7.24 -20.63 19.69
C ILE A 90 -8.59 -20.64 20.38
N ASN A 91 -9.20 -19.47 20.55
CA ASN A 91 -10.58 -19.33 20.96
C ASN A 91 -11.43 -19.02 19.71
N ILE A 92 -12.56 -19.70 19.58
CA ILE A 92 -13.59 -19.42 18.57
C ILE A 92 -14.80 -18.85 19.30
N PHE A 93 -15.16 -17.62 19.01
CA PHE A 93 -16.36 -16.97 19.51
C PHE A 93 -17.44 -16.98 18.44
N ASN A 94 -18.61 -17.52 18.78
CA ASN A 94 -19.82 -17.48 17.97
C ASN A 94 -20.65 -16.26 18.36
N GLU A 95 -20.65 -15.21 17.53
CA GLU A 95 -21.41 -13.99 17.74
C GLU A 95 -22.87 -14.08 17.27
N TYR A 96 -23.25 -15.15 16.56
CA TYR A 96 -24.65 -15.42 16.23
C TYR A 96 -25.52 -15.51 17.48
N PHE A 97 -26.77 -15.06 17.40
CA PHE A 97 -27.75 -15.17 18.48
C PHE A 97 -28.57 -16.46 18.43
N PHE A 98 -28.79 -17.03 17.25
CA PHE A 98 -29.76 -18.11 17.06
C PHE A 98 -29.19 -19.32 16.31
N ARG A 99 -27.91 -19.29 15.97
CA ARG A 99 -27.27 -20.33 15.15
C ARG A 99 -25.97 -20.81 15.79
N ASP A 100 -25.85 -22.13 15.96
CA ASP A 100 -24.59 -22.75 16.34
C ASP A 100 -23.64 -22.89 15.13
N LEU A 101 -22.41 -23.29 15.38
CA LEU A 101 -21.41 -23.42 14.30
C LEU A 101 -21.35 -24.81 13.65
N SER A 102 -22.32 -25.73 13.92
CA SER A 102 -22.32 -27.09 13.36
C SER A 102 -22.47 -27.12 11.83
N ALA A 103 -23.08 -26.06 11.24
CA ALA A 103 -23.24 -25.90 9.80
C ALA A 103 -21.94 -25.52 9.07
N TYR A 104 -20.88 -25.21 9.80
CA TYR A 104 -19.59 -24.78 9.27
C TYR A 104 -18.48 -25.78 9.55
N TYR A 105 -17.40 -25.69 8.75
CA TYR A 105 -16.10 -26.26 9.06
C TYR A 105 -15.06 -25.15 9.01
N MET A 106 -13.95 -25.33 9.70
CA MET A 106 -12.83 -24.39 9.70
C MET A 106 -11.67 -24.99 8.92
N GLU A 107 -11.20 -24.27 7.90
CA GLU A 107 -9.90 -24.51 7.29
C GLU A 107 -8.85 -23.65 7.97
N TRP A 108 -7.66 -24.19 8.16
CA TRP A 108 -6.54 -23.41 8.67
C TRP A 108 -5.29 -23.62 7.81
N GLN A 109 -4.46 -22.59 7.77
CA GLN A 109 -3.19 -22.58 7.06
C GLN A 109 -2.13 -21.94 7.96
N LEU A 110 -1.01 -22.64 8.15
CA LEU A 110 0.18 -22.05 8.75
C LEU A 110 1.05 -21.49 7.64
N LEU A 111 1.39 -20.20 7.73
CA LEU A 111 2.25 -19.51 6.77
C LEU A 111 3.59 -19.20 7.42
N ALA A 112 4.68 -19.42 6.66
CA ALA A 112 6.03 -19.01 7.03
C ALA A 112 6.56 -18.01 6.00
N ASN A 113 6.79 -16.73 6.40
CA ASN A 113 7.09 -15.63 5.50
C ASN A 113 6.12 -15.54 4.32
N GLY A 114 4.81 -15.68 4.60
CA GLY A 114 3.74 -15.57 3.62
C GLY A 114 3.53 -16.82 2.73
N GLU A 115 4.31 -17.88 2.88
CA GLU A 115 4.12 -19.15 2.17
C GLU A 115 3.40 -20.16 3.04
N VAL A 116 2.37 -20.80 2.50
CA VAL A 116 1.64 -21.87 3.18
C VAL A 116 2.55 -23.08 3.34
N VAL A 117 2.81 -23.49 4.57
CA VAL A 117 3.68 -24.62 4.91
C VAL A 117 2.92 -25.81 5.51
N GLN A 118 1.77 -25.57 6.13
CA GLN A 118 0.89 -26.62 6.67
C GLN A 118 -0.56 -26.17 6.50
N THR A 119 -1.46 -27.14 6.34
CA THR A 119 -2.90 -26.90 6.23
C THR A 119 -3.67 -28.00 6.95
N GLY A 120 -4.90 -27.73 7.32
CA GLY A 120 -5.81 -28.73 7.84
C GLY A 120 -7.24 -28.23 7.98
N ILE A 121 -8.11 -29.14 8.43
CA ILE A 121 -9.54 -28.88 8.56
C ILE A 121 -10.00 -29.34 9.96
N VAL A 122 -10.84 -28.51 10.59
CA VAL A 122 -11.62 -28.88 11.78
C VAL A 122 -13.08 -28.94 11.37
N SER A 123 -13.60 -30.14 11.26
CA SER A 123 -14.95 -30.38 10.71
C SER A 123 -16.07 -30.28 11.76
N ASP A 124 -15.76 -30.51 13.03
CA ASP A 124 -16.77 -30.52 14.11
C ASP A 124 -16.63 -29.25 14.97
N LEU A 125 -17.41 -28.25 14.65
CA LEU A 125 -17.48 -27.00 15.37
C LEU A 125 -18.75 -26.95 16.22
N LYS A 126 -18.64 -27.35 17.49
CA LYS A 126 -19.75 -27.30 18.44
C LYS A 126 -19.67 -26.07 19.33
N VAL A 127 -20.01 -24.91 18.75
CA VAL A 127 -20.02 -23.64 19.47
C VAL A 127 -21.43 -23.08 19.45
N ALA A 128 -22.08 -23.09 20.60
CA ALA A 128 -23.43 -22.55 20.74
C ALA A 128 -23.44 -21.02 20.54
N PRO A 129 -24.62 -20.42 20.24
CA PRO A 129 -24.75 -18.98 20.12
C PRO A 129 -24.19 -18.24 21.34
N GLN A 130 -23.48 -17.13 21.10
CA GLN A 130 -22.90 -16.25 22.13
C GLN A 130 -21.88 -16.93 23.05
N GLN A 131 -21.31 -18.06 22.60
CA GLN A 131 -20.31 -18.81 23.40
C GLN A 131 -18.93 -18.78 22.74
N THR A 132 -17.92 -18.93 23.59
CA THR A 132 -16.52 -19.11 23.19
C THR A 132 -16.07 -20.50 23.54
N VAL A 133 -15.43 -21.19 22.59
CA VAL A 133 -14.83 -22.51 22.79
C VAL A 133 -13.36 -22.47 22.41
N LYS A 134 -12.53 -23.11 23.22
CA LYS A 134 -11.11 -23.32 22.91
C LYS A 134 -10.96 -24.52 21.97
N VAL A 135 -10.19 -24.32 20.90
CA VAL A 135 -9.91 -25.36 19.90
C VAL A 135 -8.39 -25.51 19.73
N GLN A 136 -7.94 -26.77 19.61
CA GLN A 136 -6.55 -27.11 19.35
C GLN A 136 -6.34 -27.28 17.84
N ILE A 137 -5.40 -26.55 17.27
CA ILE A 137 -4.93 -26.71 15.89
C ILE A 137 -3.62 -27.51 15.88
N PRO A 138 -3.54 -28.63 15.17
CA PRO A 138 -2.40 -29.53 15.24
C PRO A 138 -1.27 -29.15 14.26
N PHE A 139 -0.78 -27.88 14.28
CA PHE A 139 0.39 -27.52 13.52
C PHE A 139 1.70 -27.79 14.29
N ASP A 140 2.80 -27.99 13.58
CA ASP A 140 4.14 -28.14 14.15
C ASP A 140 5.10 -27.08 13.60
N VAL A 141 5.74 -26.33 14.49
CA VAL A 141 6.70 -25.28 14.14
C VAL A 141 8.16 -25.66 14.39
N LYS A 142 8.44 -26.89 14.89
CA LYS A 142 9.78 -27.31 15.32
C LYS A 142 10.84 -27.23 14.22
N ASN A 143 10.44 -27.53 12.98
CA ASN A 143 11.33 -27.55 11.82
C ASN A 143 11.30 -26.24 11.01
N ILE A 144 10.60 -25.20 11.51
CA ILE A 144 10.54 -23.89 10.83
C ILE A 144 11.57 -22.96 11.45
N CYS A 145 12.45 -22.38 10.60
CA CYS A 145 13.48 -21.43 11.05
C CYS A 145 12.88 -20.37 12.01
N PRO A 146 13.52 -20.14 13.17
CA PRO A 146 13.08 -19.10 14.11
C PRO A 146 13.13 -17.67 13.53
N CYS A 147 13.83 -17.49 12.43
CA CYS A 147 13.96 -16.21 11.72
C CYS A 147 12.72 -15.84 10.89
N LYS A 148 11.80 -16.78 10.64
CA LYS A 148 10.61 -16.55 9.79
C LYS A 148 9.44 -16.01 10.60
N GLU A 149 8.73 -15.03 10.02
CA GLU A 149 7.39 -14.65 10.45
C GLU A 149 6.45 -15.85 10.33
N LEU A 150 5.61 -16.10 11.33
CA LEU A 150 4.62 -17.17 11.29
C LEU A 150 3.22 -16.60 11.51
N LEU A 151 2.34 -16.90 10.56
CA LEU A 151 0.95 -16.49 10.58
C LEU A 151 0.05 -17.73 10.53
N LEU A 152 -1.06 -17.67 11.24
CA LEU A 152 -2.12 -18.68 11.16
C LEU A 152 -3.35 -18.03 10.53
N ASN A 153 -3.69 -18.45 9.32
CA ASN A 153 -4.97 -18.12 8.70
C ASN A 153 -6.01 -19.16 9.12
N VAL A 154 -7.19 -18.69 9.46
CA VAL A 154 -8.37 -19.52 9.67
C VAL A 154 -9.53 -19.01 8.83
N SER A 155 -10.32 -19.88 8.25
CA SER A 155 -11.52 -19.54 7.49
C SER A 155 -12.65 -20.50 7.79
N TYR A 156 -13.84 -19.96 7.99
CA TYR A 156 -15.05 -20.72 8.30
C TYR A 156 -15.90 -20.81 7.06
N LYS A 157 -16.22 -22.04 6.65
CA LYS A 157 -16.91 -22.31 5.40
C LYS A 157 -18.17 -23.14 5.61
N LEU A 158 -19.17 -22.89 4.77
CA LEU A 158 -20.43 -23.63 4.76
C LEU A 158 -20.21 -25.11 4.37
N LYS A 159 -20.72 -26.05 5.16
CA LYS A 159 -20.73 -27.48 4.83
C LYS A 159 -21.67 -27.83 3.68
N ALA A 160 -22.82 -27.18 3.65
CA ALA A 160 -23.86 -27.37 2.64
C ALA A 160 -24.28 -26.03 2.03
N ALA A 161 -24.81 -26.07 0.82
CA ALA A 161 -25.36 -24.87 0.18
C ALA A 161 -26.58 -24.34 0.97
N GLU A 162 -26.69 -23.03 1.05
CA GLU A 162 -27.86 -22.28 1.53
C GLU A 162 -28.50 -21.51 0.36
N THR A 163 -29.63 -20.84 0.60
CA THR A 163 -30.47 -20.25 -0.46
C THR A 163 -29.69 -19.38 -1.47
N LEU A 164 -28.70 -18.61 -1.01
CA LEU A 164 -27.93 -17.69 -1.86
C LEU A 164 -26.43 -18.01 -1.86
N LEU A 165 -25.99 -19.01 -1.11
CA LEU A 165 -24.57 -19.29 -0.86
C LEU A 165 -24.26 -20.75 -1.18
N PRO A 166 -23.35 -21.05 -2.10
CA PRO A 166 -22.92 -22.41 -2.37
C PRO A 166 -22.16 -23.02 -1.18
N ALA A 167 -22.13 -24.35 -1.10
CA ALA A 167 -21.26 -25.05 -0.17
C ALA A 167 -19.79 -24.61 -0.37
N GLY A 168 -19.03 -24.52 0.72
CA GLY A 168 -17.65 -24.07 0.68
C GLY A 168 -17.47 -22.55 0.68
N THR A 169 -18.56 -21.76 0.63
CA THR A 169 -18.46 -20.31 0.76
C THR A 169 -17.84 -19.92 2.11
N THR A 170 -16.82 -19.09 2.09
CA THR A 170 -16.20 -18.51 3.28
C THR A 170 -17.11 -17.46 3.90
N ILE A 171 -17.49 -17.65 5.15
CA ILE A 171 -18.40 -16.79 5.91
C ILE A 171 -17.64 -15.86 6.86
N ALA A 172 -16.52 -16.33 7.40
CA ALA A 172 -15.68 -15.57 8.30
C ALA A 172 -14.23 -16.02 8.18
N TYR A 173 -13.30 -15.15 8.53
CA TYR A 173 -11.88 -15.46 8.50
C TYR A 173 -11.09 -14.55 9.45
N ASP A 174 -9.98 -15.07 9.97
CA ASP A 174 -9.04 -14.32 10.79
C ASP A 174 -7.60 -14.71 10.44
N GLN A 175 -6.67 -13.83 10.72
CA GLN A 175 -5.24 -14.09 10.63
C GLN A 175 -4.58 -13.74 11.96
N LEU A 176 -3.92 -14.71 12.58
CA LEU A 176 -3.25 -14.57 13.87
C LEU A 176 -1.73 -14.62 13.71
N SER A 177 -1.00 -13.70 14.37
CA SER A 177 0.46 -13.75 14.43
C SER A 177 0.90 -14.76 15.49
N ILE A 178 1.57 -15.83 15.07
CA ILE A 178 2.25 -16.78 15.98
C ILE A 178 3.66 -16.26 16.28
N ARG A 179 4.31 -15.66 15.30
CA ARG A 179 5.62 -15.04 15.42
C ARG A 179 5.69 -13.83 14.53
N ASP A 180 5.97 -12.69 15.14
CA ASP A 180 6.00 -11.41 14.45
C ASP A 180 7.15 -11.30 13.44
N TYR A 181 6.92 -10.49 12.42
CA TYR A 181 7.92 -10.10 11.46
C TYR A 181 9.06 -9.35 12.14
N LYS A 182 10.28 -9.72 11.79
CA LYS A 182 11.48 -8.98 12.15
C LYS A 182 12.08 -8.41 10.88
N ALA A 183 11.99 -7.10 10.76
CA ALA A 183 12.59 -6.41 9.62
C ALA A 183 14.11 -6.65 9.59
N PRO A 184 14.70 -6.79 8.41
CA PRO A 184 16.14 -6.95 8.27
C PRO A 184 16.86 -5.66 8.64
N GLU A 185 18.06 -5.77 9.18
CA GLU A 185 18.97 -4.65 9.19
C GLU A 185 19.38 -4.33 7.75
N LEU A 186 19.18 -3.08 7.31
CA LEU A 186 19.55 -2.67 5.95
C LEU A 186 21.08 -2.51 5.81
N LYS A 187 21.77 -3.63 5.76
CA LYS A 187 23.19 -3.68 5.42
C LYS A 187 23.35 -3.88 3.93
N LEU A 188 23.98 -2.93 3.28
CA LEU A 188 24.39 -3.06 1.90
C LEU A 188 25.85 -3.50 1.89
N GLU A 189 26.09 -4.76 1.55
CA GLU A 189 27.45 -5.32 1.49
C GLU A 189 27.92 -5.42 0.04
N ASN A 190 29.24 -5.29 -0.16
CA ASN A 190 29.85 -5.61 -1.44
C ASN A 190 29.87 -7.13 -1.63
N GLN A 191 29.48 -7.58 -2.82
CA GLN A 191 29.56 -8.99 -3.16
C GLN A 191 31.01 -9.32 -3.60
N GLN A 192 31.60 -10.29 -2.95
CA GLN A 192 32.93 -10.78 -3.26
C GLN A 192 32.89 -12.28 -3.60
N ALA A 193 33.36 -12.62 -4.79
CA ALA A 193 33.64 -14.02 -5.09
C ALA A 193 34.92 -14.45 -4.34
N SER A 194 34.99 -15.69 -3.89
CA SER A 194 36.17 -16.22 -3.20
C SER A 194 37.42 -15.95 -4.01
N ASN A 195 38.42 -15.29 -3.40
CA ASN A 195 39.74 -14.97 -3.98
C ASN A 195 39.75 -13.93 -5.12
N VAL A 196 38.70 -13.15 -5.33
CA VAL A 196 38.69 -12.03 -6.28
C VAL A 196 38.61 -10.72 -5.51
N PRO A 197 39.47 -9.71 -5.80
CA PRO A 197 39.36 -8.40 -5.18
C PRO A 197 37.98 -7.78 -5.46
N VAL A 198 37.44 -7.02 -4.49
CA VAL A 198 36.22 -6.24 -4.70
C VAL A 198 36.52 -5.16 -5.74
N ILE A 199 35.75 -5.11 -6.81
CA ILE A 199 35.81 -4.02 -7.78
C ILE A 199 34.96 -2.86 -7.18
N VAL A 200 35.63 -1.81 -6.76
CA VAL A 200 34.99 -0.62 -6.17
C VAL A 200 34.30 0.17 -7.28
N PRO A 201 33.04 0.64 -7.08
CA PRO A 201 32.40 1.53 -8.04
C PRO A 201 33.23 2.80 -8.27
N SER A 202 33.25 3.30 -9.50
CA SER A 202 33.90 4.57 -9.85
C SER A 202 32.85 5.69 -9.84
N ILE A 203 33.30 6.89 -9.46
CA ILE A 203 32.47 8.11 -9.52
C ILE A 203 33.12 9.03 -10.55
N LEU A 204 32.37 9.42 -11.57
CA LEU A 204 32.78 10.35 -12.62
C LEU A 204 32.03 11.66 -12.39
N ASP A 205 32.77 12.66 -11.92
CA ASP A 205 32.28 14.04 -11.75
C ASP A 205 33.07 14.95 -12.69
N ASN A 206 32.54 15.12 -13.89
CA ASN A 206 33.11 16.01 -14.91
C ASN A 206 32.30 17.32 -14.98
N ASP A 207 32.67 18.24 -15.88
CA ASP A 207 31.97 19.51 -16.07
C ASP A 207 30.54 19.38 -16.67
N GLY A 208 30.05 18.15 -16.87
CA GLY A 208 28.70 17.89 -17.36
C GLY A 208 27.61 18.03 -16.29
N ASN A 209 26.37 17.87 -16.72
CA ASN A 209 25.19 18.03 -15.88
C ASN A 209 24.93 16.84 -14.92
N TYR A 210 25.68 15.75 -15.07
CA TYR A 210 25.48 14.52 -14.33
C TYR A 210 26.71 14.09 -13.55
N LEU A 211 26.47 13.59 -12.34
CA LEU A 211 27.40 12.79 -11.57
C LEU A 211 27.09 11.33 -11.89
N ILE A 212 28.08 10.56 -12.37
CA ILE A 212 27.89 9.20 -12.84
C ILE A 212 28.60 8.21 -11.90
N VAL A 213 27.86 7.25 -11.38
CA VAL A 213 28.41 6.12 -10.62
C VAL A 213 28.39 4.86 -11.50
N LYS A 214 29.55 4.24 -11.70
CA LYS A 214 29.70 3.05 -12.55
C LYS A 214 30.36 1.91 -11.81
N GLY A 215 29.82 0.71 -12.01
CA GLY A 215 30.45 -0.56 -11.67
C GLY A 215 30.67 -1.41 -12.91
N GLU A 216 30.96 -2.70 -12.70
CA GLU A 216 31.19 -3.65 -13.78
C GLU A 216 29.96 -3.80 -14.71
N ASN A 217 28.77 -3.90 -14.13
CA ASN A 217 27.55 -4.23 -14.84
C ASN A 217 26.41 -3.24 -14.54
N PHE A 218 26.70 -2.04 -14.06
CA PHE A 218 25.70 -1.02 -13.79
C PHE A 218 26.21 0.40 -14.05
N SER A 219 25.29 1.31 -14.28
CA SER A 219 25.51 2.75 -14.33
C SER A 219 24.32 3.47 -13.69
N MET A 220 24.61 4.51 -12.90
CA MET A 220 23.64 5.39 -12.29
C MET A 220 24.04 6.83 -12.53
N ASP A 221 23.08 7.65 -13.01
CA ASP A 221 23.32 9.07 -13.26
C ASP A 221 22.50 9.90 -12.25
N PHE A 222 23.18 10.84 -11.58
CA PHE A 222 22.57 11.81 -10.68
C PHE A 222 22.61 13.18 -11.34
N ASN A 223 21.46 13.83 -11.45
CA ASN A 223 21.38 15.18 -12.01
C ASN A 223 21.94 16.20 -11.01
N LYS A 224 23.01 16.95 -11.39
CA LYS A 224 23.67 17.91 -10.51
C LYS A 224 22.83 19.13 -10.14
N HIS A 225 21.80 19.46 -10.91
CA HIS A 225 20.92 20.61 -10.63
C HIS A 225 19.92 20.35 -9.53
N ASN A 226 19.47 19.10 -9.40
CA ASN A 226 18.45 18.73 -8.41
C ASN A 226 18.86 17.61 -7.45
N GLY A 227 20.01 16.94 -7.68
CA GLY A 227 20.54 15.89 -6.81
C GLY A 227 19.84 14.54 -6.91
N TYR A 228 18.89 14.36 -7.82
CA TYR A 228 18.12 13.12 -7.93
C TYR A 228 18.80 12.08 -8.81
N LEU A 229 18.65 10.81 -8.44
CA LEU A 229 18.93 9.67 -9.33
C LEU A 229 17.96 9.72 -10.50
N CYS A 230 18.47 9.89 -11.73
CA CYS A 230 17.64 10.06 -12.94
C CYS A 230 17.93 9.01 -14.03
N ARG A 231 18.88 8.11 -13.81
CA ARG A 231 19.13 6.94 -14.64
C ARG A 231 19.67 5.80 -13.81
N TYR A 232 19.20 4.60 -14.07
CA TYR A 232 19.66 3.39 -13.43
C TYR A 232 19.62 2.22 -14.42
N ASP A 233 20.81 1.78 -14.85
CA ASP A 233 21.00 0.66 -15.75
C ASP A 233 21.71 -0.47 -15.03
N VAL A 234 21.24 -1.69 -15.17
CA VAL A 234 21.87 -2.90 -14.62
C VAL A 234 21.90 -3.99 -15.68
N ASN A 235 23.07 -4.59 -15.92
CA ASN A 235 23.26 -5.65 -16.92
C ASN A 235 22.74 -5.27 -18.32
N GLY A 236 22.88 -3.98 -18.70
CA GLY A 236 22.39 -3.45 -19.98
C GLY A 236 20.88 -3.25 -20.03
N MET A 237 20.17 -3.42 -18.92
CA MET A 237 18.74 -3.18 -18.82
C MET A 237 18.47 -1.88 -18.07
N GLN A 238 17.69 -1.01 -18.67
CA GLN A 238 17.24 0.25 -18.09
C GLN A 238 16.13 -0.02 -17.06
N MET A 239 16.36 0.40 -15.82
CA MET A 239 15.42 0.20 -14.69
C MET A 239 14.53 1.43 -14.44
N MET A 240 14.90 2.59 -14.93
CA MET A 240 14.13 3.83 -14.82
C MET A 240 13.74 4.35 -16.18
N GLU A 241 12.53 4.87 -16.31
CA GLU A 241 12.04 5.50 -17.54
C GLU A 241 12.83 6.74 -17.88
N ASP A 242 13.10 6.96 -19.19
CA ASP A 242 13.83 8.14 -19.65
C ASP A 242 13.14 9.45 -19.24
N GLY A 243 13.92 10.43 -18.81
CA GLY A 243 13.40 11.70 -18.34
C GLY A 243 12.73 11.66 -16.96
N SER A 244 12.70 10.50 -16.30
CA SER A 244 12.20 10.39 -14.93
C SER A 244 13.32 10.53 -13.88
N ALA A 245 12.94 10.51 -12.61
CA ALA A 245 13.88 10.47 -11.50
C ALA A 245 13.23 9.82 -10.27
N LEU A 246 14.06 9.30 -9.36
CA LEU A 246 13.63 8.90 -8.03
C LEU A 246 13.49 10.17 -7.18
N THR A 247 12.25 10.57 -6.89
CA THR A 247 11.93 11.85 -6.24
C THR A 247 11.17 11.66 -4.93
N PRO A 248 11.37 12.56 -3.94
CA PRO A 248 10.51 12.62 -2.76
C PRO A 248 9.04 12.82 -3.13
N ASN A 249 8.15 12.15 -2.40
CA ASN A 249 6.71 12.25 -2.61
C ASN A 249 5.99 12.44 -1.28
N PHE A 250 5.19 13.51 -1.19
CA PHE A 250 4.41 13.88 0.00
C PHE A 250 2.91 14.01 -0.32
N TRP A 251 2.53 13.76 -1.57
CA TRP A 251 1.21 14.03 -2.12
C TRP A 251 0.51 12.76 -2.60
N ARG A 252 -0.81 12.75 -2.56
CA ARG A 252 -1.68 11.77 -3.25
C ARG A 252 -2.74 12.51 -4.05
N ALA A 253 -3.33 11.85 -5.04
CA ALA A 253 -4.55 12.35 -5.66
C ALA A 253 -5.66 12.39 -4.61
N PRO A 254 -6.23 13.56 -4.28
CA PRO A 254 -7.20 13.68 -3.20
C PRO A 254 -8.42 12.79 -3.42
N THR A 255 -8.84 12.10 -2.37
CA THR A 255 -10.08 11.32 -2.37
C THR A 255 -11.29 12.23 -2.19
N ASP A 256 -12.50 11.68 -2.40
CA ASP A 256 -13.73 12.41 -2.13
C ASP A 256 -13.81 12.92 -0.68
N ASN A 257 -13.30 12.14 0.27
CA ASN A 257 -13.22 12.53 1.67
C ASN A 257 -12.20 13.64 1.92
N ASP A 258 -11.07 13.61 1.21
CA ASP A 258 -10.06 14.67 1.26
C ASP A 258 -10.64 16.00 0.78
N PHE A 259 -11.40 15.99 -0.32
CA PHE A 259 -12.12 17.16 -0.82
C PHE A 259 -13.16 17.64 0.18
N GLY A 260 -13.96 16.73 0.76
CA GLY A 260 -14.95 17.06 1.79
C GLY A 260 -14.35 17.74 3.01
N ALA A 261 -13.12 17.37 3.38
CA ALA A 261 -12.36 17.97 4.48
C ALA A 261 -11.54 19.21 4.05
N GLY A 262 -11.47 19.53 2.75
CA GLY A 262 -10.68 20.62 2.19
C GLY A 262 -9.17 20.37 2.30
N LEU A 263 -8.73 19.11 2.31
CA LEU A 263 -7.33 18.74 2.50
C LEU A 263 -6.47 19.10 1.28
N GLN A 264 -7.03 19.12 0.07
CA GLN A 264 -6.34 19.59 -1.15
C GLN A 264 -5.81 21.02 -1.00
N HIS A 265 -6.50 21.87 -0.23
CA HIS A 265 -6.05 23.23 0.09
C HIS A 265 -5.18 23.28 1.35
N LYS A 266 -5.61 22.58 2.41
CA LYS A 266 -4.90 22.59 3.70
C LYS A 266 -3.49 22.01 3.61
N TYR A 267 -3.30 21.00 2.75
CA TYR A 267 -2.02 20.31 2.56
C TYR A 267 -1.27 20.74 1.29
N ALA A 268 -1.76 21.76 0.57
CA ALA A 268 -1.23 22.20 -0.73
C ALA A 268 0.29 22.47 -0.75
N ALA A 269 0.86 22.96 0.36
CA ALA A 269 2.31 23.16 0.48
C ALA A 269 3.13 21.86 0.27
N TRP A 270 2.55 20.68 0.54
CA TRP A 270 3.18 19.39 0.35
C TRP A 270 3.12 18.86 -1.08
N LYS A 271 2.22 19.40 -1.93
CA LYS A 271 2.16 19.06 -3.35
C LYS A 271 3.42 19.53 -4.09
N ASN A 272 3.93 20.71 -3.71
CA ASN A 272 5.20 21.24 -4.20
C ASN A 272 5.96 21.93 -3.07
N PRO A 273 6.76 21.20 -2.28
CA PRO A 273 7.49 21.74 -1.13
C PRO A 273 8.67 22.63 -1.50
N GLU A 274 8.86 22.96 -2.79
CA GLU A 274 9.97 23.79 -3.32
C GLU A 274 11.34 23.33 -2.80
N LEU A 275 11.68 22.07 -3.08
CA LEU A 275 12.95 21.46 -2.69
C LEU A 275 14.12 22.15 -3.41
N LYS A 276 14.85 23.02 -2.71
CA LYS A 276 16.03 23.70 -3.24
C LYS A 276 17.28 22.93 -2.84
N LEU A 277 17.99 22.36 -3.83
CA LEU A 277 19.29 21.73 -3.59
C LEU A 277 20.28 22.75 -3.01
N THR A 278 20.84 22.47 -1.85
CA THR A 278 21.83 23.30 -1.15
C THR A 278 23.22 22.66 -1.17
N SER A 279 23.31 21.35 -1.27
CA SER A 279 24.57 20.61 -1.33
C SER A 279 24.40 19.30 -2.08
N LEU A 280 25.39 18.99 -2.96
CA LEU A 280 25.57 17.68 -3.56
C LEU A 280 27.01 17.24 -3.33
N LYS A 281 27.20 16.14 -2.59
CA LYS A 281 28.52 15.58 -2.24
C LYS A 281 28.58 14.11 -2.62
N HIS A 282 29.79 13.65 -2.94
CA HIS A 282 30.04 12.24 -3.20
C HIS A 282 31.38 11.80 -2.62
N ALA A 283 31.51 10.52 -2.33
CA ALA A 283 32.73 9.90 -1.84
C ALA A 283 32.71 8.38 -2.09
N ILE A 284 33.87 7.74 -2.03
CA ILE A 284 33.96 6.30 -1.83
C ILE A 284 34.17 6.07 -0.33
N GLU A 285 33.27 5.34 0.29
CA GLU A 285 33.27 4.99 1.71
C GLU A 285 33.07 3.49 1.87
N ASN A 286 34.00 2.81 2.58
CA ASN A 286 33.96 1.35 2.75
C ASN A 286 33.80 0.57 1.43
N ASP A 287 34.53 0.96 0.41
CA ASP A 287 34.47 0.40 -0.95
C ASP A 287 33.09 0.51 -1.64
N GLN A 288 32.24 1.44 -1.22
CA GLN A 288 30.94 1.76 -1.80
C GLN A 288 30.91 3.22 -2.27
N ALA A 289 30.20 3.49 -3.35
CA ALA A 289 29.96 4.86 -3.77
C ALA A 289 28.81 5.46 -2.94
N VAL A 290 29.03 6.66 -2.42
CA VAL A 290 28.04 7.38 -1.62
C VAL A 290 27.78 8.73 -2.26
N VAL A 291 26.50 9.04 -2.52
CA VAL A 291 26.05 10.36 -3.01
C VAL A 291 25.08 10.93 -1.97
N ARG A 292 25.29 12.20 -1.58
CA ARG A 292 24.46 12.91 -0.60
C ARG A 292 23.95 14.21 -1.20
N ALA A 293 22.66 14.40 -1.19
CA ALA A 293 21.99 15.63 -1.60
C ALA A 293 21.20 16.22 -0.41
N GLU A 294 21.38 17.53 -0.17
CA GLU A 294 20.69 18.25 0.90
C GLU A 294 19.82 19.34 0.31
N TYR A 295 18.66 19.55 0.88
CA TYR A 295 17.65 20.47 0.38
C TYR A 295 17.06 21.34 1.48
N ASP A 296 16.85 22.62 1.18
CA ASP A 296 15.90 23.46 1.88
C ASP A 296 14.48 23.19 1.35
N MET A 297 13.53 23.02 2.27
CA MET A 297 12.10 22.93 1.97
C MET A 297 11.44 24.28 2.18
N LYS A 298 11.55 25.19 1.21
CA LYS A 298 11.21 26.61 1.39
C LYS A 298 9.75 26.83 1.83
N SER A 299 8.80 26.13 1.22
CA SER A 299 7.37 26.27 1.53
C SER A 299 7.01 25.63 2.88
N ILE A 300 7.81 24.67 3.34
CA ILE A 300 7.58 23.90 4.57
C ILE A 300 8.41 24.45 5.72
N GLY A 301 9.62 24.95 5.47
CA GLY A 301 10.53 25.50 6.47
C GLY A 301 11.37 24.44 7.21
N GLY A 302 11.44 23.23 6.70
CA GLY A 302 12.34 22.16 7.16
C GLY A 302 13.48 21.90 6.19
N THR A 303 14.24 20.84 6.45
CA THR A 303 15.28 20.35 5.54
C THR A 303 15.03 18.91 5.16
N LEU A 304 15.47 18.55 3.96
CA LEU A 304 15.44 17.18 3.47
C LEU A 304 16.83 16.74 3.05
N SER A 305 17.20 15.50 3.31
CA SER A 305 18.41 14.90 2.77
C SER A 305 18.10 13.58 2.08
N LEU A 306 18.80 13.32 0.98
CA LEU A 306 18.82 12.06 0.27
C LEU A 306 20.24 11.50 0.31
N THR A 307 20.39 10.28 0.80
CA THR A 307 21.67 9.56 0.79
C THR A 307 21.50 8.29 -0.02
N TYR A 308 22.36 8.12 -1.01
CA TYR A 308 22.46 6.91 -1.84
C TYR A 308 23.78 6.23 -1.56
N THR A 309 23.74 5.00 -1.07
CA THR A 309 24.92 4.14 -0.89
C THR A 309 24.84 3.00 -1.89
N ILE A 310 25.85 2.85 -2.74
CA ILE A 310 25.82 1.97 -3.92
C ILE A 310 26.95 0.96 -3.79
N ASN A 311 26.64 -0.33 -3.84
CA ASN A 311 27.62 -1.39 -3.77
C ASN A 311 28.21 -1.73 -5.15
N ASN A 312 29.17 -2.66 -5.17
CA ASN A 312 29.87 -3.07 -6.39
C ASN A 312 29.00 -3.85 -7.42
N LYS A 313 27.78 -4.20 -7.09
CA LYS A 313 26.84 -4.89 -8.00
C LYS A 313 25.67 -4.00 -8.43
N GLY A 314 25.66 -2.75 -7.98
CA GLY A 314 24.63 -1.77 -8.35
C GLY A 314 23.39 -1.79 -7.46
N ALA A 315 23.33 -2.60 -6.41
CA ALA A 315 22.29 -2.42 -5.42
C ALA A 315 22.51 -1.09 -4.68
N VAL A 316 21.46 -0.38 -4.41
CA VAL A 316 21.51 0.94 -3.77
C VAL A 316 20.62 1.00 -2.53
N LYS A 317 21.20 1.43 -1.42
CA LYS A 317 20.46 1.86 -0.24
C LYS A 317 20.15 3.34 -0.37
N VAL A 318 18.88 3.66 -0.33
CA VAL A 318 18.35 5.03 -0.35
C VAL A 318 17.87 5.38 1.03
N THR A 319 18.26 6.53 1.55
CA THR A 319 17.73 7.10 2.79
C THR A 319 17.23 8.50 2.51
N GLN A 320 15.93 8.71 2.70
CA GLN A 320 15.27 10.01 2.70
C GLN A 320 15.01 10.42 4.14
N LYS A 321 15.54 11.56 4.55
CA LYS A 321 15.36 12.09 5.90
C LYS A 321 14.90 13.52 5.88
N MET A 322 13.80 13.80 6.55
CA MET A 322 13.26 15.14 6.78
C MET A 322 13.49 15.54 8.24
N VAL A 323 13.98 16.75 8.43
CA VAL A 323 14.08 17.39 9.75
C VAL A 323 13.15 18.60 9.75
N ALA A 324 12.14 18.56 10.61
CA ALA A 324 11.13 19.58 10.73
C ALA A 324 11.66 20.81 11.50
N ASP A 325 11.33 22.00 11.02
CA ASP A 325 11.52 23.24 11.78
C ASP A 325 10.39 23.39 12.81
N LYS A 326 10.65 23.01 14.06
CA LYS A 326 9.66 23.04 15.14
C LYS A 326 9.12 24.43 15.48
N SER A 327 9.73 25.50 14.96
CA SER A 327 9.24 26.87 15.12
C SER A 327 8.09 27.21 14.16
N LYS A 328 7.88 26.40 13.12
CA LYS A 328 6.87 26.60 12.10
C LYS A 328 5.58 25.83 12.40
N LYS A 329 4.46 26.44 12.08
CA LYS A 329 3.16 25.74 12.03
C LYS A 329 2.91 25.31 10.59
N VAL A 330 3.06 24.04 10.33
CA VAL A 330 2.83 23.43 9.03
C VAL A 330 1.69 22.41 9.15
N SER A 331 0.92 22.23 8.09
CA SER A 331 -0.12 21.22 8.03
C SER A 331 0.47 19.80 8.14
N GLU A 332 -0.38 18.85 8.42
CA GLU A 332 -0.13 17.44 8.17
C GLU A 332 0.08 17.18 6.67
N MET A 333 0.58 16.01 6.31
CA MET A 333 0.82 15.60 4.92
C MET A 333 0.07 14.32 4.58
N PHE A 334 -0.14 14.04 3.29
CA PHE A 334 -0.79 12.82 2.84
C PHE A 334 0.12 11.60 2.91
N ARG A 335 1.41 11.74 2.58
CA ARG A 335 2.38 10.64 2.61
C ARG A 335 3.79 11.14 2.85
N PHE A 336 4.64 10.26 3.31
CA PHE A 336 6.08 10.44 3.37
C PHE A 336 6.75 9.28 2.66
N GLY A 337 7.26 9.52 1.45
CA GLY A 337 7.81 8.47 0.60
C GLY A 337 8.57 9.02 -0.59
N MET A 338 8.79 8.14 -1.55
CA MET A 338 9.44 8.44 -2.83
C MET A 338 8.64 7.81 -3.98
N GLN A 339 8.84 8.37 -5.19
CA GLN A 339 8.28 7.82 -6.41
C GLN A 339 9.34 7.72 -7.50
N MET A 340 9.16 6.75 -8.40
CA MET A 340 9.95 6.59 -9.62
C MET A 340 9.10 6.01 -10.74
N ARG A 341 9.57 6.18 -11.99
CA ARG A 341 8.94 5.56 -13.15
C ARG A 341 9.84 4.49 -13.71
N MET A 342 9.28 3.33 -14.00
CA MET A 342 9.96 2.22 -14.67
C MET A 342 9.36 2.03 -16.07
N PRO A 343 10.15 1.57 -17.05
CA PRO A 343 9.63 1.24 -18.38
C PRO A 343 8.42 0.30 -18.31
N VAL A 344 7.45 0.47 -19.21
CA VAL A 344 6.16 -0.23 -19.19
C VAL A 344 6.26 -1.76 -19.25
N ASN A 345 7.39 -2.30 -19.72
CA ASN A 345 7.65 -3.74 -19.75
C ASN A 345 7.87 -4.35 -18.35
N PHE A 346 8.09 -3.55 -17.31
CA PHE A 346 8.05 -4.01 -15.90
C PHE A 346 6.59 -3.97 -15.42
N ASN A 347 5.82 -4.94 -15.89
CA ASN A 347 4.37 -4.99 -15.75
C ASN A 347 3.85 -6.06 -14.79
N GLU A 348 4.74 -6.74 -14.08
CA GLU A 348 4.40 -7.71 -13.04
C GLU A 348 4.85 -7.23 -11.66
N VAL A 349 3.99 -7.47 -10.68
CA VAL A 349 4.23 -7.19 -9.26
C VAL A 349 4.24 -8.49 -8.48
N GLU A 350 5.28 -8.70 -7.68
CA GLU A 350 5.27 -9.69 -6.61
C GLU A 350 5.54 -8.96 -5.28
N TYR A 351 4.79 -9.31 -4.25
CA TYR A 351 5.03 -8.71 -2.93
C TYR A 351 4.64 -9.65 -1.79
N TYR A 352 5.23 -9.39 -0.64
CA TYR A 352 4.79 -9.94 0.64
C TYR A 352 4.28 -8.78 1.49
N GLY A 353 2.99 -8.77 1.77
CA GLY A 353 2.29 -7.71 2.48
C GLY A 353 0.80 -7.99 2.55
N ARG A 354 -0.01 -6.97 2.86
CA ARG A 354 -1.47 -7.10 2.85
C ARG A 354 -2.03 -7.00 1.44
N GLY A 355 -2.96 -7.89 1.13
CA GLY A 355 -3.56 -7.96 -0.21
C GLY A 355 -4.70 -8.96 -0.34
N PRO A 356 -5.07 -9.35 -1.60
CA PRO A 356 -4.54 -8.84 -2.86
C PRO A 356 -5.08 -7.45 -3.25
N GLY A 357 -6.25 -7.05 -2.72
CA GLY A 357 -6.87 -5.75 -2.98
C GLY A 357 -6.12 -4.59 -2.35
N GLU A 358 -6.37 -3.37 -2.83
CA GLU A 358 -5.84 -2.17 -2.20
C GLU A 358 -6.27 -2.06 -0.75
N ASN A 359 -5.40 -1.51 0.06
CA ASN A 359 -5.67 -1.31 1.48
C ASN A 359 -4.82 -0.15 2.02
N TYR A 360 -5.31 0.49 3.08
CA TYR A 360 -4.72 1.69 3.67
C TYR A 360 -4.63 1.52 5.19
N ALA A 361 -3.85 2.34 5.86
CA ALA A 361 -3.57 2.20 7.28
C ALA A 361 -4.83 2.09 8.17
N ASP A 362 -5.91 2.77 7.79
CA ASP A 362 -7.22 2.75 8.45
C ASP A 362 -8.25 1.82 7.80
N ARG A 363 -7.87 1.05 6.77
CA ARG A 363 -8.71 0.12 6.02
C ARG A 363 -7.88 -1.07 5.53
N ASN A 364 -7.50 -1.97 6.41
CA ASN A 364 -6.63 -3.10 6.06
C ASN A 364 -6.88 -4.40 6.84
N HIS A 365 -7.90 -4.46 7.69
CA HIS A 365 -8.21 -5.67 8.45
C HIS A 365 -8.77 -6.79 7.55
N GLY A 366 -9.53 -6.41 6.53
CA GLY A 366 -10.04 -7.35 5.53
C GLY A 366 -8.95 -7.91 4.58
N ALA A 367 -7.75 -7.32 4.57
CA ALA A 367 -6.63 -7.72 3.74
C ALA A 367 -5.62 -8.56 4.54
N MET A 368 -5.44 -9.83 4.18
CA MET A 368 -4.51 -10.71 4.86
C MET A 368 -3.07 -10.51 4.40
N LEU A 369 -2.12 -10.70 5.31
CA LEU A 369 -0.70 -10.81 4.98
C LEU A 369 -0.43 -12.11 4.22
N GLY A 370 0.22 -12.00 3.08
CA GLY A 370 0.55 -13.13 2.21
C GLY A 370 1.50 -12.72 1.10
N LYS A 371 1.94 -13.69 0.32
CA LYS A 371 2.63 -13.43 -0.94
C LYS A 371 1.63 -13.37 -2.08
N TYR A 372 1.71 -12.31 -2.84
CA TYR A 372 0.81 -12.03 -3.96
C TYR A 372 1.60 -11.76 -5.22
N ARG A 373 1.04 -12.13 -6.35
CA ARG A 373 1.53 -11.80 -7.70
C ARG A 373 0.36 -11.28 -8.53
N GLN A 374 0.55 -10.15 -9.16
CA GLN A 374 -0.45 -9.46 -9.97
C GLN A 374 0.24 -8.72 -11.11
N THR A 375 -0.51 -8.40 -12.15
CA THR A 375 -0.08 -7.45 -13.17
C THR A 375 -0.26 -6.01 -12.65
N ILE A 376 0.42 -5.04 -13.28
CA ILE A 376 0.22 -3.62 -12.97
C ILE A 376 -1.23 -3.21 -13.25
N GLU A 377 -1.88 -3.79 -14.25
CA GLU A 377 -3.28 -3.51 -14.55
C GLU A 377 -4.22 -3.92 -13.41
N GLU A 378 -3.97 -5.07 -12.77
CA GLU A 378 -4.74 -5.56 -11.62
C GLU A 378 -4.51 -4.75 -10.33
N GLN A 379 -3.48 -3.87 -10.31
CA GLN A 379 -3.25 -2.99 -9.16
C GLN A 379 -4.19 -1.78 -9.14
N PHE A 380 -4.69 -1.35 -10.30
CA PHE A 380 -5.55 -0.19 -10.43
C PHE A 380 -7.01 -0.55 -10.11
N TYR A 381 -7.61 0.16 -9.17
CA TYR A 381 -9.05 0.11 -8.96
C TYR A 381 -9.68 1.39 -9.53
N PRO A 382 -10.57 1.27 -10.53
CA PRO A 382 -11.18 2.42 -11.21
C PRO A 382 -12.38 2.94 -10.41
N TYR A 383 -12.14 3.67 -9.33
CA TYR A 383 -13.22 4.42 -8.68
C TYR A 383 -13.97 5.25 -9.71
N ILE A 384 -15.27 5.48 -9.52
CA ILE A 384 -16.11 6.19 -10.51
C ILE A 384 -15.48 7.52 -10.90
N ARG A 385 -15.02 8.30 -9.90
CA ARG A 385 -14.19 9.49 -10.11
C ARG A 385 -12.70 9.18 -9.84
N PRO A 386 -11.75 9.67 -10.68
CA PRO A 386 -10.33 9.47 -10.44
C PRO A 386 -9.89 10.00 -9.08
N GLN A 387 -9.10 9.24 -8.35
CA GLN A 387 -8.58 9.59 -7.02
C GLN A 387 -7.45 8.62 -6.63
N GLU A 388 -6.90 8.74 -5.44
CA GLU A 388 -5.92 7.78 -4.87
C GLU A 388 -6.46 6.35 -4.94
N THR A 389 -5.62 5.41 -5.41
CA THR A 389 -5.97 4.00 -5.61
C THR A 389 -4.72 3.11 -5.59
N GLY A 390 -4.91 1.82 -5.39
CA GLY A 390 -3.92 0.77 -5.61
C GLY A 390 -2.89 0.56 -4.51
N THR A 391 -2.85 1.36 -3.46
CA THR A 391 -1.88 1.22 -2.36
C THR A 391 -2.08 -0.12 -1.62
N LYS A 392 -0.96 -0.73 -1.22
CA LYS A 392 -0.88 -1.89 -0.31
C LYS A 392 -0.06 -1.51 0.92
N THR A 393 -0.46 -2.01 2.09
CA THR A 393 0.22 -1.72 3.37
C THR A 393 0.92 -2.94 3.95
N ASP A 394 1.70 -2.72 5.00
CA ASP A 394 2.45 -3.78 5.69
C ASP A 394 3.33 -4.61 4.75
N ILE A 395 3.96 -3.96 3.77
CA ILE A 395 4.84 -4.61 2.81
C ILE A 395 6.17 -4.97 3.48
N ARG A 396 6.59 -6.25 3.36
CA ARG A 396 7.90 -6.75 3.80
C ARG A 396 8.93 -6.61 2.71
N TRP A 397 8.52 -6.91 1.47
CA TRP A 397 9.27 -6.68 0.26
C TRP A 397 8.33 -6.54 -0.94
N TRP A 398 8.79 -5.84 -1.96
CA TRP A 398 8.07 -5.57 -3.22
C TRP A 398 8.99 -5.79 -4.39
N ARG A 399 8.51 -6.39 -5.47
CA ARG A 399 9.24 -6.57 -6.73
C ARG A 399 8.42 -6.02 -7.89
N LEU A 400 9.13 -5.34 -8.80
CA LEU A 400 8.62 -4.97 -10.10
C LEU A 400 9.43 -5.73 -11.14
N LEU A 401 8.77 -6.57 -11.92
CA LEU A 401 9.40 -7.54 -12.79
C LEU A 401 8.87 -7.39 -14.24
N ASN A 402 9.74 -7.70 -15.20
CA ASN A 402 9.32 -7.95 -16.56
C ASN A 402 8.97 -9.44 -16.75
N ILE A 403 8.46 -9.80 -17.94
CA ILE A 403 8.06 -11.16 -18.28
C ILE A 403 9.18 -12.20 -18.15
N SER A 404 10.43 -11.78 -18.20
CA SER A 404 11.60 -12.66 -18.00
C SER A 404 12.01 -12.79 -16.52
N GLY A 405 11.27 -12.18 -15.60
CA GLY A 405 11.56 -12.20 -14.17
C GLY A 405 12.70 -11.27 -13.73
N ASN A 406 13.18 -10.40 -14.61
CA ASN A 406 14.17 -9.37 -14.27
C ASN A 406 13.45 -8.11 -13.77
N GLY A 407 14.09 -7.37 -12.86
CA GLY A 407 13.54 -6.13 -12.33
C GLY A 407 14.19 -5.69 -11.04
N LEU A 408 13.47 -4.88 -10.28
CA LEU A 408 13.91 -4.35 -9.00
C LEU A 408 13.14 -4.98 -7.84
N GLN A 409 13.85 -5.26 -6.75
CA GLN A 409 13.26 -5.62 -5.46
C GLN A 409 13.50 -4.49 -4.47
N PHE A 410 12.48 -4.15 -3.71
CA PHE A 410 12.51 -3.14 -2.65
C PHE A 410 12.32 -3.82 -1.28
N ILE A 411 13.23 -3.54 -0.35
CA ILE A 411 13.17 -3.98 1.05
C ILE A 411 13.46 -2.79 1.96
N SER A 412 12.82 -2.74 3.13
CA SER A 412 13.03 -1.66 4.11
C SER A 412 13.33 -2.23 5.51
N ASP A 413 13.81 -1.38 6.41
CA ASP A 413 14.07 -1.69 7.83
C ASP A 413 12.79 -1.74 8.68
N ALA A 414 11.66 -1.49 8.07
CA ALA A 414 10.33 -1.63 8.65
C ALA A 414 9.32 -1.99 7.55
N PRO A 415 8.14 -2.51 7.89
CA PRO A 415 7.04 -2.60 6.93
C PRO A 415 6.72 -1.22 6.34
N PHE A 416 6.43 -1.19 5.04
CA PHE A 416 6.19 0.02 4.28
C PHE A 416 4.89 -0.08 3.47
N SER A 417 4.49 1.00 2.81
CA SER A 417 3.40 0.99 1.84
C SER A 417 3.95 1.15 0.43
N ALA A 418 3.28 0.55 -0.56
CA ALA A 418 3.67 0.68 -1.96
C ALA A 418 2.48 0.62 -2.90
N SER A 419 2.63 1.25 -4.06
CA SER A 419 1.72 1.13 -5.20
C SER A 419 2.50 1.17 -6.51
N ALA A 420 1.99 0.49 -7.54
CA ALA A 420 2.57 0.50 -8.88
C ALA A 420 1.42 0.56 -9.90
N LEU A 421 1.34 1.63 -10.67
CA LEU A 421 0.21 1.92 -11.56
C LEU A 421 0.71 2.43 -12.92
N ASN A 422 -0.06 2.19 -13.99
CA ASN A 422 0.11 2.91 -15.26
C ASN A 422 -0.63 4.27 -15.25
N TYR A 423 -0.65 4.92 -14.11
CA TYR A 423 -1.22 6.26 -13.91
C TYR A 423 -0.31 7.04 -12.98
N THR A 424 -0.19 8.34 -13.21
CA THR A 424 0.51 9.22 -12.29
C THR A 424 -0.44 9.81 -11.26
N ILE A 425 0.11 10.29 -10.14
CA ILE A 425 -0.68 11.01 -9.14
C ILE A 425 -1.35 12.22 -9.79
N GLU A 426 -0.62 12.94 -10.65
CA GLU A 426 -1.11 14.12 -11.35
C GLU A 426 -2.26 13.81 -12.32
N SER A 427 -2.25 12.64 -12.98
CA SER A 427 -3.33 12.24 -13.89
C SER A 427 -4.63 11.88 -13.16
N LEU A 428 -4.53 11.47 -11.90
CA LEU A 428 -5.66 11.13 -11.03
C LEU A 428 -6.13 12.31 -10.15
N ASP A 429 -5.34 13.39 -10.05
CA ASP A 429 -5.60 14.56 -9.21
C ASP A 429 -6.42 15.60 -9.97
N ASP A 430 -7.58 15.97 -9.44
CA ASP A 430 -8.47 16.98 -10.03
C ASP A 430 -8.07 18.44 -9.68
N GLY A 431 -7.03 18.64 -8.88
CA GLY A 431 -6.57 19.97 -8.48
C GLY A 431 -7.37 20.55 -7.31
N ASP A 432 -7.84 21.78 -7.43
CA ASP A 432 -8.45 22.53 -6.32
C ASP A 432 -9.90 22.14 -6.03
N GLY A 433 -10.61 21.64 -7.02
CA GLY A 433 -11.99 21.22 -6.92
C GLY A 433 -12.25 19.92 -7.66
N LYS A 434 -13.40 19.30 -7.39
CA LYS A 434 -13.82 18.10 -8.12
C LYS A 434 -14.21 18.47 -9.55
N ASP A 435 -13.46 17.96 -10.50
CA ASP A 435 -13.81 18.03 -11.92
C ASP A 435 -14.88 16.99 -12.28
N GLN A 436 -15.66 17.26 -13.32
CA GLN A 436 -16.59 16.29 -13.90
C GLN A 436 -15.80 15.29 -14.74
N ARG A 437 -15.21 14.28 -14.09
CA ARG A 437 -14.31 13.29 -14.67
C ARG A 437 -14.66 11.88 -14.20
N HIS A 438 -14.31 10.91 -15.03
CA HIS A 438 -14.51 9.49 -14.74
C HIS A 438 -13.22 8.72 -14.99
N SER A 439 -12.97 7.66 -14.21
CA SER A 439 -11.74 6.88 -14.33
C SER A 439 -11.46 6.35 -15.74
N PRO A 440 -12.46 5.91 -16.54
CA PRO A 440 -12.22 5.49 -17.93
C PRO A 440 -11.75 6.61 -18.87
N GLU A 441 -11.83 7.89 -18.48
CA GLU A 441 -11.38 9.05 -19.25
C GLU A 441 -9.90 9.38 -18.99
N VAL A 442 -9.28 8.76 -17.98
CA VAL A 442 -7.87 8.98 -17.66
C VAL A 442 -7.00 8.13 -18.56
N GLU A 443 -6.11 8.75 -19.32
CA GLU A 443 -5.18 8.05 -20.19
C GLU A 443 -4.16 7.24 -19.37
N LYS A 444 -3.92 5.99 -19.80
CA LYS A 444 -2.84 5.17 -19.25
C LYS A 444 -1.49 5.74 -19.70
N ALA A 445 -0.55 5.83 -18.78
CA ALA A 445 0.84 6.12 -19.10
C ALA A 445 1.53 4.91 -19.76
N ASP A 446 2.53 5.18 -20.58
CA ASP A 446 3.40 4.21 -21.23
C ASP A 446 4.59 3.78 -20.35
N PHE A 447 4.45 3.93 -19.03
CA PHE A 447 5.39 3.52 -18.00
C PHE A 447 4.64 3.03 -16.75
N THR A 448 5.37 2.40 -15.83
CA THR A 448 4.88 2.05 -14.50
C THR A 448 5.33 3.10 -13.49
N ASN A 449 4.39 3.82 -12.88
CA ASN A 449 4.64 4.74 -11.78
C ASN A 449 4.63 3.95 -10.46
N PHE A 450 5.76 3.90 -9.79
CA PHE A 450 5.95 3.20 -8.51
C PHE A 450 6.10 4.20 -7.37
N CYS A 451 5.35 3.99 -6.29
CA CYS A 451 5.50 4.72 -5.03
C CYS A 451 5.92 3.76 -3.91
N ILE A 452 6.86 4.21 -3.09
CA ILE A 452 7.28 3.55 -1.86
C ILE A 452 7.22 4.55 -0.71
N ASP A 453 6.46 4.23 0.34
CA ASP A 453 6.18 5.16 1.43
C ASP A 453 6.50 4.54 2.77
N LYS A 454 7.13 5.32 3.65
CA LYS A 454 7.19 5.00 5.07
C LYS A 454 5.80 4.91 5.67
N ALA A 455 4.95 5.87 5.29
CA ALA A 455 3.56 5.94 5.72
C ALA A 455 2.74 6.81 4.76
N GLN A 456 1.45 6.51 4.70
CA GLN A 456 0.42 7.30 4.04
C GLN A 456 -0.73 7.54 5.04
N ALA A 457 -1.29 8.74 5.04
CA ALA A 457 -2.44 9.07 5.86
C ALA A 457 -3.65 8.22 5.50
N GLY A 458 -4.44 7.85 6.48
CA GLY A 458 -5.68 7.12 6.29
C GLY A 458 -6.64 7.84 5.33
N LEU A 459 -7.66 7.13 4.88
CA LEU A 459 -8.68 7.63 3.95
C LEU A 459 -9.85 8.29 4.66
N ALA A 460 -9.94 8.18 5.98
CA ALA A 460 -11.06 8.60 6.82
C ALA A 460 -12.33 7.79 6.60
N CYS A 461 -13.43 8.45 6.19
CA CYS A 461 -14.68 7.80 5.83
C CYS A 461 -15.70 7.61 6.95
N VAL A 462 -15.60 8.37 8.03
CA VAL A 462 -16.74 8.48 8.95
C VAL A 462 -17.91 9.20 8.25
N ASN A 463 -17.59 10.18 7.42
CA ASN A 463 -18.49 10.88 6.51
C ASN A 463 -17.69 11.62 5.44
N SER A 464 -18.37 12.14 4.41
CA SER A 464 -17.78 12.97 3.33
C SER A 464 -17.91 14.48 3.58
N TRP A 465 -18.22 14.90 4.79
CA TRP A 465 -18.48 16.31 5.15
C TRP A 465 -17.40 16.93 6.06
N GLY A 466 -16.18 16.45 5.97
CA GLY A 466 -15.03 17.04 6.65
C GLY A 466 -14.46 16.23 7.81
N ALA A 467 -14.93 15.01 8.05
CA ALA A 467 -14.29 14.11 8.99
C ALA A 467 -12.91 13.70 8.45
N ILE A 468 -11.88 13.95 9.24
CA ILE A 468 -10.51 13.53 8.94
C ILE A 468 -10.19 12.20 9.61
N PRO A 469 -9.12 11.48 9.18
CA PRO A 469 -8.71 10.24 9.84
C PRO A 469 -8.46 10.43 11.33
N LEU A 470 -8.59 9.34 12.09
CA LEU A 470 -8.14 9.33 13.48
C LEU A 470 -6.68 9.73 13.59
N GLU A 471 -6.30 10.35 14.71
CA GLU A 471 -4.96 10.89 14.94
C GLU A 471 -3.85 9.87 14.63
N LYS A 472 -4.03 8.60 15.01
CA LYS A 472 -3.06 7.51 14.77
C LYS A 472 -2.82 7.19 13.28
N TYR A 473 -3.69 7.65 12.40
CA TYR A 473 -3.61 7.45 10.94
C TYR A 473 -3.27 8.73 10.18
N ARG A 474 -2.90 9.80 10.87
CA ARG A 474 -2.48 11.07 10.30
C ARG A 474 -0.97 11.22 10.32
N LEU A 475 -0.42 12.00 9.42
CA LEU A 475 1.01 12.28 9.35
C LEU A 475 1.26 13.74 9.75
N PRO A 476 1.52 14.02 11.02
CA PRO A 476 1.84 15.38 11.49
C PRO A 476 3.19 15.87 10.94
N TYR A 477 3.41 17.18 10.92
CA TYR A 477 4.69 17.77 10.59
C TYR A 477 5.70 17.50 11.72
N GLN A 478 6.62 16.58 11.46
CA GLN A 478 7.69 16.16 12.40
C GLN A 478 8.85 15.55 11.61
N ASP A 479 9.89 15.11 12.32
CA ASP A 479 11.00 14.41 11.70
C ASP A 479 10.55 13.05 11.15
N TYR A 480 10.95 12.74 9.92
CA TYR A 480 10.70 11.44 9.27
C TYR A 480 11.96 10.90 8.61
N GLU A 481 12.08 9.58 8.59
CA GLU A 481 13.13 8.89 7.85
C GLU A 481 12.55 7.63 7.19
N LEU A 482 12.84 7.47 5.89
CA LEU A 482 12.57 6.27 5.10
C LEU A 482 13.89 5.75 4.56
N SER A 483 14.22 4.49 4.85
CA SER A 483 15.37 3.81 4.27
C SER A 483 14.91 2.53 3.57
N PHE A 484 15.42 2.29 2.37
CA PHE A 484 15.18 1.06 1.64
C PHE A 484 16.38 0.70 0.76
N ILE A 485 16.47 -0.58 0.37
CA ILE A 485 17.42 -1.08 -0.64
C ILE A 485 16.61 -1.49 -1.86
N MET A 486 17.12 -1.09 -3.02
CA MET A 486 16.64 -1.56 -4.31
C MET A 486 17.80 -2.13 -5.14
#